data_419acd826c1655f849470db91dca7766
#
_entry.id   419acd826c1655f849470db91dca7766
#
_cell.length_a   1.000
_cell.length_b   1.000
_cell.length_c   1.000
_cell.angle_alpha   90.00
_cell.angle_beta   90.00
_cell.angle_gamma   90.00
#
_symmetry.space_group_name_H-M   'P 1'
#
loop_
_entity.id
_entity.type
_entity.pdbx_description
1 polymer ?
#
loop_
_entity_poly.entity_id
_entity_poly.type
_entity_poly.pdbx_seq_one_letter_code
_entity_poly.pdbx_strand_id
1 'polypeptide(L)'
;MNVTKTTDRGWAILSTGAALVILLLVSVWGYSLISDWMQRRTWMNTSAQVSRFTQAVKSYTGRYYDTLLASATTTAPVIVTPAMLKNTGFLEQGFSETTLDGQAYSAAVIRNATNTDQLQAMVYTQNGSALPFLALRQISMDISAGMGGYIWTSGIATGAMGSWTVPLAQFGVSSTQGHIATLLTADELGVARGESDRLYRFSVTGKPDLNTMHTSIDMGGNNLNNTGTVNAVTGTFSGNVTAGGNMTANGTVTGQNVAAGTNVTAGNTITANNDIRSNNGWFITRDGKGWVDETHGGGFYMSDNDWVRVVNNKNIYTAGQVRGGSVRADGRLSTGEVLQLDGVNTAGATCSPNGLVSRDASGAIL
;
A
#
# COMPACT_ATOMS: atom_id res chain seq x y z
N MET A 1 -18.21 17.21 -110.10
CA MET A 1 -18.70 15.94 -109.53
C MET A 1 -18.70 16.17 -107.97
N ASN A 2 -19.84 16.61 -107.47
CA ASN A 2 -19.98 16.90 -105.98
C ASN A 2 -20.40 15.60 -105.30
N VAL A 3 -19.57 15.02 -104.50
CA VAL A 3 -19.92 13.90 -103.61
C VAL A 3 -20.41 14.47 -102.36
N THR A 4 -21.75 14.40 -102.19
CA THR A 4 -22.44 14.70 -100.89
C THR A 4 -22.07 13.61 -99.90
N LYS A 5 -21.34 13.96 -98.87
CA LYS A 5 -21.14 13.09 -97.66
C LYS A 5 -22.47 12.98 -96.97
N THR A 6 -23.16 11.85 -97.10
CA THR A 6 -24.24 11.48 -96.16
C THR A 6 -23.67 11.25 -94.79
N THR A 7 -23.98 12.11 -93.86
CA THR A 7 -23.64 11.95 -92.47
C THR A 7 -24.39 10.76 -91.91
N ASP A 8 -23.71 9.72 -91.48
CA ASP A 8 -24.20 8.50 -90.85
C ASP A 8 -24.81 8.84 -89.46
N ARG A 9 -25.96 9.50 -89.45
CA ARG A 9 -26.67 9.87 -88.24
C ARG A 9 -27.18 8.63 -87.48
N GLY A 10 -27.44 7.51 -88.17
CA GLY A 10 -27.84 6.26 -87.57
C GLY A 10 -26.74 5.60 -86.76
N TRP A 11 -25.51 5.65 -87.20
CA TRP A 11 -24.34 5.11 -86.46
C TRP A 11 -24.05 5.91 -85.18
N ALA A 12 -24.15 7.22 -85.25
CA ALA A 12 -23.97 8.07 -84.03
C ALA A 12 -25.01 7.82 -82.95
N ILE A 13 -26.28 7.54 -83.31
CA ILE A 13 -27.35 7.21 -82.35
C ILE A 13 -27.10 5.82 -81.74
N LEU A 14 -26.67 4.88 -82.55
CA LEU A 14 -26.35 3.52 -82.07
C LEU A 14 -25.14 3.51 -81.13
N SER A 15 -24.07 4.26 -81.45
CA SER A 15 -22.88 4.35 -80.61
C SER A 15 -23.15 5.10 -79.29
N THR A 16 -23.94 6.18 -79.31
CA THR A 16 -24.35 6.87 -78.08
C THR A 16 -25.27 6.02 -77.21
N GLY A 17 -26.20 5.26 -77.81
CA GLY A 17 -27.06 4.32 -77.09
C GLY A 17 -26.24 3.20 -76.45
N ALA A 18 -25.29 2.60 -77.18
CA ALA A 18 -24.38 1.59 -76.63
C ALA A 18 -23.51 2.16 -75.45
N ALA A 19 -23.00 3.37 -75.61
CA ALA A 19 -22.24 4.04 -74.58
C ALA A 19 -23.04 4.30 -73.31
N LEU A 20 -24.33 4.72 -73.45
CA LEU A 20 -25.21 4.90 -72.31
C LEU A 20 -25.55 3.58 -71.59
N VAL A 21 -25.76 2.51 -72.31
CA VAL A 21 -25.98 1.18 -71.71
C VAL A 21 -24.75 0.72 -70.92
N ILE A 22 -23.54 0.87 -71.49
CA ILE A 22 -22.30 0.54 -70.81
C ILE A 22 -22.15 1.40 -69.54
N LEU A 23 -22.44 2.70 -69.63
CA LEU A 23 -22.32 3.63 -68.49
C LEU A 23 -23.32 3.25 -67.38
N LEU A 24 -24.54 2.86 -67.71
CA LEU A 24 -25.53 2.37 -66.75
C LEU A 24 -25.07 1.06 -66.08
N LEU A 25 -24.53 0.10 -66.84
CA LEU A 25 -23.99 -1.15 -66.30
C LEU A 25 -22.82 -0.89 -65.33
N VAL A 26 -21.89 -0.02 -65.74
CA VAL A 26 -20.74 0.38 -64.89
C VAL A 26 -21.21 1.13 -63.62
N SER A 27 -22.25 1.99 -63.75
CA SER A 27 -22.81 2.71 -62.62
C SER A 27 -23.48 1.76 -61.62
N VAL A 28 -24.28 0.78 -62.07
CA VAL A 28 -24.92 -0.23 -61.20
C VAL A 28 -23.89 -1.09 -60.52
N TRP A 29 -22.86 -1.54 -61.28
CA TRP A 29 -21.77 -2.34 -60.73
C TRP A 29 -20.91 -1.54 -59.72
N GLY A 30 -20.56 -0.28 -60.03
CA GLY A 30 -19.85 0.60 -59.11
C GLY A 30 -20.66 0.90 -57.82
N TYR A 31 -21.95 1.11 -57.95
CA TYR A 31 -22.81 1.28 -56.80
C TYR A 31 -22.84 0.07 -55.89
N SER A 32 -22.93 -1.15 -56.41
CA SER A 32 -22.89 -2.37 -55.56
C SER A 32 -21.56 -2.52 -54.85
N LEU A 33 -20.41 -2.23 -55.45
CA LEU A 33 -19.10 -2.29 -54.83
C LEU A 33 -18.97 -1.28 -53.68
N ILE A 34 -19.45 -0.04 -53.88
CA ILE A 34 -19.43 1.00 -52.89
C ILE A 34 -20.35 0.63 -51.70
N SER A 35 -21.56 0.13 -52.00
CA SER A 35 -22.52 -0.33 -51.00
C SER A 35 -21.95 -1.45 -50.15
N ASP A 36 -21.37 -2.48 -50.76
CA ASP A 36 -20.74 -3.60 -50.03
C ASP A 36 -19.55 -3.13 -49.18
N TRP A 37 -18.74 -2.19 -49.66
CA TRP A 37 -17.66 -1.62 -48.91
C TRP A 37 -18.12 -0.83 -47.69
N MET A 38 -19.16 -0.01 -47.87
CA MET A 38 -19.79 0.75 -46.76
C MET A 38 -20.38 -0.19 -45.72
N GLN A 39 -21.12 -1.23 -46.13
CA GLN A 39 -21.68 -2.23 -45.20
C GLN A 39 -20.60 -2.94 -44.39
N ARG A 40 -19.50 -3.39 -45.05
CA ARG A 40 -18.38 -4.01 -44.34
C ARG A 40 -17.76 -3.07 -43.30
N ARG A 41 -17.62 -1.78 -43.61
CA ARG A 41 -17.15 -0.76 -42.66
C ARG A 41 -18.08 -0.62 -41.47
N THR A 42 -19.38 -0.63 -41.69
CA THR A 42 -20.40 -0.58 -40.62
C THR A 42 -20.25 -1.80 -39.72
N TRP A 43 -20.11 -3.00 -40.28
CA TRP A 43 -19.94 -4.23 -39.49
C TRP A 43 -18.65 -4.26 -38.70
N MET A 44 -17.55 -3.76 -39.26
CA MET A 44 -16.28 -3.60 -38.53
C MET A 44 -16.42 -2.61 -37.36
N ASN A 45 -17.14 -1.52 -37.53
CA ASN A 45 -17.41 -0.59 -36.41
C ASN A 45 -18.26 -1.24 -35.33
N THR A 46 -19.28 -1.99 -35.71
CA THR A 46 -20.12 -2.73 -34.75
C THR A 46 -19.32 -3.79 -33.99
N SER A 47 -18.45 -4.56 -34.67
CA SER A 47 -17.60 -5.56 -34.01
C SER A 47 -16.61 -4.91 -33.02
N ALA A 48 -16.05 -3.75 -33.40
CA ALA A 48 -15.18 -2.98 -32.51
C ALA A 48 -15.90 -2.46 -31.26
N GLN A 49 -17.14 -1.96 -31.42
CA GLN A 49 -17.97 -1.53 -30.29
C GLN A 49 -18.33 -2.69 -29.36
N VAL A 50 -18.76 -3.84 -29.94
CA VAL A 50 -19.05 -5.06 -29.18
C VAL A 50 -17.81 -5.52 -28.41
N SER A 51 -16.65 -5.55 -29.07
CA SER A 51 -15.37 -5.92 -28.45
C SER A 51 -15.04 -5.00 -27.27
N ARG A 52 -15.23 -3.69 -27.44
CA ARG A 52 -15.00 -2.70 -26.39
C ARG A 52 -15.94 -2.87 -25.19
N PHE A 53 -17.22 -3.09 -25.45
CA PHE A 53 -18.19 -3.39 -24.38
C PHE A 53 -17.81 -4.71 -23.69
N THR A 54 -17.51 -5.77 -24.42
CA THR A 54 -17.12 -7.08 -23.89
C THR A 54 -15.85 -6.97 -23.02
N GLN A 55 -14.84 -6.21 -23.47
CA GLN A 55 -13.64 -5.96 -22.68
C GLN A 55 -13.94 -5.21 -21.40
N ALA A 56 -14.85 -4.23 -21.43
CA ALA A 56 -15.29 -3.51 -20.23
C ALA A 56 -16.03 -4.43 -19.25
N VAL A 57 -16.91 -5.31 -19.75
CA VAL A 57 -17.57 -6.36 -18.95
C VAL A 57 -16.55 -7.29 -18.30
N LYS A 58 -15.57 -7.76 -19.08
CA LYS A 58 -14.48 -8.62 -18.58
C LYS A 58 -13.72 -7.95 -17.44
N SER A 59 -13.29 -6.70 -17.61
CA SER A 59 -12.55 -5.94 -16.60
C SER A 59 -13.40 -5.64 -15.36
N TYR A 60 -14.68 -5.28 -15.55
CA TYR A 60 -15.65 -5.08 -14.46
C TYR A 60 -15.84 -6.35 -13.65
N THR A 61 -16.08 -7.48 -14.34
CA THR A 61 -16.29 -8.78 -13.71
C THR A 61 -15.03 -9.21 -12.95
N GLY A 62 -13.85 -8.99 -13.51
CA GLY A 62 -12.59 -9.25 -12.82
C GLY A 62 -12.44 -8.44 -11.53
N ARG A 63 -12.75 -7.14 -11.57
CA ARG A 63 -12.64 -6.25 -10.39
C ARG A 63 -13.64 -6.57 -9.29
N TYR A 64 -14.87 -6.90 -9.65
CA TYR A 64 -15.94 -7.18 -8.70
C TYR A 64 -16.27 -8.68 -8.61
N TYR A 65 -15.27 -9.54 -8.89
CA TYR A 65 -15.47 -10.98 -9.05
C TYR A 65 -16.17 -11.60 -7.83
N ASP A 66 -15.70 -11.35 -6.63
CA ASP A 66 -16.24 -11.95 -5.41
C ASP A 66 -17.65 -11.43 -5.08
N THR A 67 -17.90 -10.14 -5.34
CA THR A 67 -19.22 -9.53 -5.17
C THR A 67 -20.22 -10.12 -6.15
N LEU A 68 -19.82 -10.28 -7.42
CA LEU A 68 -20.64 -10.89 -8.45
C LEU A 68 -20.85 -12.38 -8.18
N LEU A 69 -19.82 -13.08 -7.71
CA LEU A 69 -19.94 -14.47 -7.30
C LEU A 69 -20.94 -14.63 -6.14
N ALA A 70 -20.96 -13.72 -5.17
CA ALA A 70 -21.93 -13.75 -4.08
C ALA A 70 -23.37 -13.47 -4.55
N SER A 71 -23.55 -12.64 -5.60
CA SER A 71 -24.86 -12.16 -6.07
C SER A 71 -25.46 -13.02 -7.16
N ALA A 72 -24.65 -13.59 -8.06
CA ALA A 72 -25.09 -14.43 -9.16
C ALA A 72 -25.36 -15.87 -8.67
N THR A 73 -26.27 -16.56 -9.34
CA THR A 73 -26.49 -18.00 -9.19
C THR A 73 -26.22 -18.72 -10.50
N THR A 74 -26.40 -20.03 -10.55
CA THR A 74 -26.30 -20.81 -11.80
C THR A 74 -27.50 -20.58 -12.76
N THR A 75 -28.56 -19.92 -12.31
CA THR A 75 -29.80 -19.69 -13.10
C THR A 75 -30.28 -18.24 -13.08
N ALA A 76 -29.90 -17.45 -12.07
CA ALA A 76 -30.24 -16.04 -11.96
C ALA A 76 -28.99 -15.18 -12.20
N PRO A 77 -28.89 -14.49 -13.35
CA PRO A 77 -27.74 -13.67 -13.70
C PRO A 77 -27.73 -12.33 -12.97
N VAL A 78 -26.53 -11.76 -12.81
CA VAL A 78 -26.34 -10.33 -12.62
C VAL A 78 -26.23 -9.70 -14.01
N ILE A 79 -27.15 -8.78 -14.32
CA ILE A 79 -27.14 -8.07 -15.61
C ILE A 79 -26.23 -6.85 -15.52
N VAL A 80 -25.26 -6.79 -16.40
CA VAL A 80 -24.32 -5.67 -16.54
C VAL A 80 -24.69 -4.87 -17.78
N THR A 81 -24.94 -3.58 -17.62
CA THR A 81 -25.36 -2.65 -18.67
C THR A 81 -24.28 -1.62 -18.99
N PRO A 82 -24.30 -0.95 -20.15
CA PRO A 82 -23.39 0.15 -20.45
C PRO A 82 -23.42 1.27 -19.40
N ALA A 83 -24.59 1.62 -18.89
CA ALA A 83 -24.74 2.63 -17.84
C ALA A 83 -23.98 2.26 -16.55
N MET A 84 -24.04 1.00 -16.12
CA MET A 84 -23.25 0.52 -14.96
C MET A 84 -21.76 0.65 -15.20
N LEU A 85 -21.29 0.26 -16.38
CA LEU A 85 -19.86 0.32 -16.73
C LEU A 85 -19.35 1.75 -16.86
N LYS A 86 -20.16 2.68 -17.35
CA LYS A 86 -19.87 4.11 -17.37
C LYS A 86 -19.75 4.68 -15.95
N ASN A 87 -20.73 4.39 -15.10
CA ASN A 87 -20.78 4.88 -13.72
C ASN A 87 -19.61 4.35 -12.86
N THR A 88 -19.10 3.16 -13.20
CA THR A 88 -17.98 2.53 -12.52
C THR A 88 -16.61 2.78 -13.19
N GLY A 89 -16.60 3.54 -14.31
CA GLY A 89 -15.39 3.95 -15.02
C GLY A 89 -14.71 2.87 -15.86
N PHE A 90 -15.39 1.74 -16.13
CA PHE A 90 -14.90 0.70 -17.04
C PHE A 90 -15.23 0.97 -18.50
N LEU A 91 -16.14 1.90 -18.75
CA LEU A 91 -16.52 2.35 -20.09
C LEU A 91 -16.56 3.88 -20.11
N GLU A 92 -16.10 4.48 -21.21
CA GLU A 92 -16.13 5.93 -21.36
C GLU A 92 -17.56 6.48 -21.44
N GLN A 93 -17.77 7.69 -20.93
CA GLN A 93 -19.10 8.34 -20.90
C GLN A 93 -19.70 8.52 -22.30
N GLY A 94 -18.87 8.71 -23.33
CA GLY A 94 -19.28 8.88 -24.73
C GLY A 94 -19.63 7.60 -25.46
N PHE A 95 -19.52 6.41 -24.83
CA PHE A 95 -19.89 5.15 -25.47
C PHE A 95 -21.39 5.08 -25.74
N SER A 96 -21.80 4.68 -26.98
CA SER A 96 -23.20 4.48 -27.33
C SER A 96 -23.78 3.26 -26.61
N GLU A 97 -24.98 3.36 -26.05
CA GLU A 97 -25.65 2.24 -25.38
C GLU A 97 -26.29 1.25 -26.35
N THR A 98 -26.33 1.62 -27.63
CA THR A 98 -26.85 0.80 -28.72
C THR A 98 -25.88 0.73 -29.89
N THR A 99 -25.99 -0.33 -30.69
CA THR A 99 -25.31 -0.42 -31.99
C THR A 99 -25.93 0.59 -32.99
N LEU A 100 -25.31 0.71 -34.16
CA LEU A 100 -25.87 1.52 -35.26
C LEU A 100 -27.27 1.03 -35.71
N ASP A 101 -27.57 -0.23 -35.52
CA ASP A 101 -28.86 -0.86 -35.82
C ASP A 101 -29.87 -0.73 -34.66
N GLY A 102 -29.54 0.04 -33.63
CA GLY A 102 -30.38 0.29 -32.46
C GLY A 102 -30.45 -0.88 -31.46
N GLN A 103 -29.60 -1.91 -31.62
CA GLN A 103 -29.55 -3.03 -30.68
C GLN A 103 -28.87 -2.62 -29.38
N ALA A 104 -29.54 -2.77 -28.25
CA ALA A 104 -29.00 -2.43 -26.92
C ALA A 104 -28.04 -3.51 -26.40
N TYR A 105 -26.93 -3.09 -25.81
CA TYR A 105 -25.94 -3.99 -25.19
C TYR A 105 -26.37 -4.43 -23.80
N SER A 106 -26.17 -5.71 -23.49
CA SER A 106 -26.33 -6.28 -22.16
C SER A 106 -25.36 -7.43 -21.96
N ALA A 107 -24.98 -7.68 -20.72
CA ALA A 107 -24.21 -8.87 -20.36
C ALA A 107 -24.85 -9.56 -19.16
N ALA A 108 -24.99 -10.87 -19.22
CA ALA A 108 -25.47 -11.73 -18.14
C ALA A 108 -24.29 -12.46 -17.52
N VAL A 109 -24.00 -12.19 -16.26
CA VAL A 109 -22.94 -12.84 -15.49
C VAL A 109 -23.58 -13.86 -14.56
N ILE A 110 -23.20 -15.13 -14.66
CA ILE A 110 -23.71 -16.23 -13.84
C ILE A 110 -22.58 -17.03 -13.21
N ARG A 111 -22.89 -17.83 -12.20
CA ARG A 111 -21.99 -18.89 -11.75
C ARG A 111 -21.94 -20.02 -12.77
N ASN A 112 -20.74 -20.56 -12.99
CA ASN A 112 -20.59 -21.72 -13.86
C ASN A 112 -21.31 -22.93 -13.23
N ALA A 113 -22.10 -23.62 -14.03
CA ALA A 113 -22.91 -24.76 -13.54
C ALA A 113 -22.05 -25.97 -13.10
N THR A 114 -20.87 -26.14 -13.70
CA THR A 114 -19.94 -27.24 -13.38
C THR A 114 -19.05 -26.90 -12.18
N ASN A 115 -18.64 -25.62 -12.04
CA ASN A 115 -17.83 -25.13 -10.93
C ASN A 115 -18.42 -23.82 -10.41
N THR A 116 -19.18 -23.91 -9.31
CA THR A 116 -19.91 -22.78 -8.72
C THR A 116 -19.03 -21.69 -8.12
N ASP A 117 -17.73 -21.92 -8.00
CA ASP A 117 -16.75 -20.92 -7.55
C ASP A 117 -16.17 -20.09 -8.70
N GLN A 118 -16.67 -20.35 -9.91
CA GLN A 118 -16.29 -19.62 -11.10
C GLN A 118 -17.48 -18.90 -11.73
N LEU A 119 -17.18 -17.72 -12.32
CA LEU A 119 -18.13 -16.95 -13.10
C LEU A 119 -17.93 -17.20 -14.60
N GLN A 120 -19.00 -17.12 -15.35
CA GLN A 120 -19.01 -17.04 -16.80
C GLN A 120 -20.01 -15.96 -17.22
N ALA A 121 -19.84 -15.38 -18.41
CA ALA A 121 -20.74 -14.34 -18.87
C ALA A 121 -21.10 -14.46 -20.34
N MET A 122 -22.33 -14.09 -20.67
CA MET A 122 -22.81 -13.94 -22.03
C MET A 122 -23.10 -12.46 -22.29
N VAL A 123 -22.31 -11.85 -23.14
CA VAL A 123 -22.60 -10.54 -23.74
C VAL A 123 -23.56 -10.77 -24.90
N TYR A 124 -24.62 -10.01 -24.97
CA TYR A 124 -25.61 -10.13 -26.03
C TYR A 124 -26.24 -8.77 -26.36
N THR A 125 -26.80 -8.69 -27.57
CA THR A 125 -27.59 -7.53 -27.95
C THR A 125 -29.10 -7.90 -27.95
N GLN A 126 -29.95 -6.92 -27.78
CA GLN A 126 -31.42 -7.07 -27.78
C GLN A 126 -32.08 -5.81 -28.32
N ASN A 127 -33.32 -5.95 -28.77
CA ASN A 127 -34.10 -4.87 -29.42
C ASN A 127 -33.44 -4.37 -30.72
N GLY A 128 -33.88 -3.25 -31.26
CA GLY A 128 -33.39 -2.72 -32.53
C GLY A 128 -33.69 -3.58 -33.75
N SER A 129 -32.99 -3.34 -34.85
CA SER A 129 -33.19 -4.05 -36.09
C SER A 129 -32.39 -5.34 -36.16
N ALA A 130 -32.97 -6.41 -36.65
CA ALA A 130 -32.31 -7.68 -36.89
C ALA A 130 -31.27 -7.58 -38.00
N LEU A 131 -30.07 -8.05 -37.73
CA LEU A 131 -28.96 -8.10 -38.71
C LEU A 131 -29.11 -9.31 -39.62
N PRO A 132 -28.75 -9.19 -40.92
CA PRO A 132 -28.74 -10.33 -41.84
C PRO A 132 -27.64 -11.32 -41.44
N PHE A 133 -27.78 -12.59 -41.80
CA PHE A 133 -26.83 -13.65 -41.43
C PHE A 133 -25.39 -13.36 -41.84
N LEU A 134 -25.18 -12.76 -43.03
CA LEU A 134 -23.87 -12.39 -43.50
C LEU A 134 -23.17 -11.37 -42.58
N ALA A 135 -23.93 -10.36 -42.12
CA ALA A 135 -23.44 -9.39 -41.16
C ALA A 135 -23.07 -10.03 -39.83
N LEU A 136 -23.97 -10.84 -39.27
CA LEU A 136 -23.73 -11.57 -38.02
C LEU A 136 -22.47 -12.44 -38.07
N ARG A 137 -22.32 -13.18 -39.15
CA ARG A 137 -21.14 -14.02 -39.37
C ARG A 137 -19.86 -13.20 -39.42
N GLN A 138 -19.85 -12.08 -40.16
CA GLN A 138 -18.69 -11.22 -40.27
C GLN A 138 -18.37 -10.56 -38.93
N ILE A 139 -19.37 -9.95 -38.28
CA ILE A 139 -19.21 -9.30 -36.99
C ILE A 139 -18.67 -10.29 -35.94
N SER A 140 -19.21 -11.50 -35.89
CA SER A 140 -18.77 -12.51 -34.92
C SER A 140 -17.31 -12.95 -35.09
N MET A 141 -16.80 -12.97 -36.34
CA MET A 141 -15.38 -13.26 -36.62
C MET A 141 -14.46 -12.11 -36.25
N ASP A 142 -14.94 -10.86 -36.36
CA ASP A 142 -14.14 -9.65 -36.13
C ASP A 142 -14.15 -9.21 -34.64
N ILE A 143 -14.96 -9.85 -33.78
CA ILE A 143 -14.95 -9.62 -32.34
C ILE A 143 -13.63 -10.10 -31.76
N SER A 144 -12.88 -9.19 -31.10
CA SER A 144 -11.54 -9.45 -30.57
C SER A 144 -11.49 -9.70 -29.05
N ALA A 145 -12.60 -9.48 -28.33
CA ALA A 145 -12.70 -9.71 -26.90
C ALA A 145 -13.72 -10.82 -26.61
N GLY A 146 -13.32 -11.85 -25.90
CA GLY A 146 -14.14 -13.06 -25.69
C GLY A 146 -14.31 -13.90 -26.96
N MET A 147 -15.21 -14.85 -26.88
CA MET A 147 -15.53 -15.73 -28.01
C MET A 147 -16.74 -15.17 -28.79
N GLY A 148 -16.46 -14.48 -29.91
CA GLY A 148 -17.48 -13.87 -30.75
C GLY A 148 -18.50 -14.88 -31.29
N GLY A 149 -19.74 -14.47 -31.42
CA GLY A 149 -20.86 -15.28 -31.87
C GLY A 149 -22.08 -14.44 -32.23
N TYR A 150 -23.15 -15.11 -32.53
CA TYR A 150 -24.41 -14.51 -32.99
C TYR A 150 -25.62 -15.35 -32.58
N ILE A 151 -26.81 -14.79 -32.69
CA ILE A 151 -28.10 -15.44 -32.45
C ILE A 151 -28.84 -15.48 -33.77
N TRP A 152 -28.81 -16.65 -34.45
CA TRP A 152 -29.56 -16.89 -35.67
C TRP A 152 -30.84 -17.66 -35.40
N THR A 153 -30.82 -18.55 -34.45
CA THR A 153 -32.03 -19.20 -33.89
C THR A 153 -32.37 -18.52 -32.58
N SER A 154 -33.58 -18.03 -32.43
CA SER A 154 -34.03 -17.34 -31.21
C SER A 154 -33.73 -18.17 -29.96
N GLY A 155 -33.10 -17.54 -28.98
CA GLY A 155 -32.73 -18.19 -27.73
C GLY A 155 -31.47 -19.06 -27.78
N ILE A 156 -30.78 -19.17 -28.93
CA ILE A 156 -29.54 -19.96 -29.07
C ILE A 156 -28.43 -19.05 -29.60
N ALA A 157 -27.36 -18.91 -28.83
CA ALA A 157 -26.14 -18.26 -29.25
C ALA A 157 -25.20 -19.28 -29.89
N THR A 158 -24.66 -18.93 -31.06
CA THR A 158 -23.72 -19.74 -31.83
C THR A 158 -22.45 -18.96 -32.08
N GLY A 159 -21.32 -19.55 -31.82
CA GLY A 159 -19.99 -18.94 -32.03
C GLY A 159 -19.65 -18.74 -33.50
N ALA A 160 -18.68 -17.87 -33.78
CA ALA A 160 -18.13 -17.67 -35.08
C ALA A 160 -17.73 -19.01 -35.70
N MET A 161 -18.14 -19.23 -36.95
CA MET A 161 -17.93 -20.50 -37.68
C MET A 161 -18.45 -21.75 -36.97
N GLY A 162 -19.41 -21.62 -36.05
CA GLY A 162 -19.98 -22.75 -35.29
C GLY A 162 -19.06 -23.28 -34.17
N SER A 163 -18.07 -22.51 -33.72
CA SER A 163 -17.08 -22.92 -32.75
C SER A 163 -17.66 -23.31 -31.37
N TRP A 164 -18.82 -22.78 -31.02
CA TRP A 164 -19.55 -23.13 -29.81
C TRP A 164 -21.07 -22.89 -30.02
N THR A 165 -21.88 -23.53 -29.19
CA THR A 165 -23.35 -23.32 -29.19
C THR A 165 -23.87 -23.41 -27.76
N VAL A 166 -24.63 -22.38 -27.32
CA VAL A 166 -25.13 -22.28 -25.96
C VAL A 166 -26.56 -21.72 -25.98
N PRO A 167 -27.54 -22.37 -25.34
CA PRO A 167 -28.86 -21.81 -25.11
C PRO A 167 -28.77 -20.61 -24.16
N LEU A 168 -29.32 -19.46 -24.53
CA LEU A 168 -29.35 -18.25 -23.71
C LEU A 168 -30.08 -18.44 -22.39
N ALA A 169 -31.00 -19.38 -22.33
CA ALA A 169 -31.69 -19.76 -21.09
C ALA A 169 -30.74 -20.25 -20.00
N GLN A 170 -29.57 -20.81 -20.35
CA GLN A 170 -28.51 -21.17 -19.37
C GLN A 170 -27.93 -19.94 -18.68
N PHE A 171 -27.98 -18.78 -19.30
CA PHE A 171 -27.57 -17.51 -18.73
C PHE A 171 -28.75 -16.71 -18.13
N GLY A 172 -29.95 -17.32 -18.06
CA GLY A 172 -31.15 -16.68 -17.52
C GLY A 172 -31.68 -15.52 -18.39
N VAL A 173 -31.31 -15.47 -19.66
CA VAL A 173 -31.70 -14.39 -20.60
C VAL A 173 -32.25 -14.94 -21.91
N SER A 174 -32.82 -14.06 -22.70
CA SER A 174 -33.34 -14.38 -24.03
C SER A 174 -33.00 -13.25 -25.01
N SER A 175 -32.83 -13.59 -26.26
CA SER A 175 -32.75 -12.65 -27.38
C SER A 175 -33.26 -13.34 -28.65
N THR A 176 -33.68 -12.53 -29.61
CA THR A 176 -34.30 -13.00 -30.86
C THR A 176 -33.26 -13.19 -31.97
N GLN A 177 -33.68 -13.76 -33.09
CA GLN A 177 -32.89 -13.86 -34.30
C GLN A 177 -32.33 -12.48 -34.74
N GLY A 178 -31.14 -12.46 -35.30
CA GLY A 178 -30.53 -11.24 -35.87
C GLY A 178 -29.71 -10.42 -34.88
N HIS A 179 -29.35 -11.00 -33.74
CA HIS A 179 -28.60 -10.33 -32.67
C HIS A 179 -27.19 -10.90 -32.51
N ILE A 180 -26.31 -10.12 -31.86
CA ILE A 180 -24.90 -10.46 -31.60
C ILE A 180 -24.81 -11.12 -30.24
N ALA A 181 -23.90 -12.08 -30.09
CA ALA A 181 -23.52 -12.68 -28.81
C ALA A 181 -22.01 -12.81 -28.68
N THR A 182 -21.50 -12.77 -27.45
CA THR A 182 -20.09 -13.07 -27.16
C THR A 182 -20.03 -13.81 -25.83
N LEU A 183 -19.37 -14.96 -25.83
CA LEU A 183 -19.16 -15.76 -24.63
C LEU A 183 -17.83 -15.35 -23.96
N LEU A 184 -17.90 -15.07 -22.66
CA LEU A 184 -16.74 -14.94 -21.77
C LEU A 184 -16.69 -16.19 -20.89
N THR A 185 -15.64 -16.98 -21.06
CA THR A 185 -15.46 -18.24 -20.34
C THR A 185 -15.03 -18.03 -18.90
N ALA A 186 -15.16 -19.05 -18.08
CA ALA A 186 -14.71 -19.01 -16.70
C ALA A 186 -13.19 -18.77 -16.58
N ASP A 187 -12.41 -19.34 -17.48
CA ASP A 187 -10.95 -19.14 -17.51
C ASP A 187 -10.57 -17.69 -17.83
N GLU A 188 -11.24 -17.09 -18.84
CA GLU A 188 -11.00 -15.68 -19.18
C GLU A 188 -11.35 -14.72 -18.04
N LEU A 189 -12.43 -14.98 -17.31
CA LEU A 189 -12.84 -14.18 -16.17
C LEU A 189 -11.97 -14.45 -14.94
N GLY A 190 -11.46 -15.66 -14.76
CA GLY A 190 -10.48 -16.02 -13.74
C GLY A 190 -9.15 -15.29 -13.92
N VAL A 191 -8.65 -15.21 -15.15
CA VAL A 191 -7.46 -14.40 -15.50
C VAL A 191 -7.72 -12.91 -15.21
N ALA A 192 -8.87 -12.38 -15.60
CA ALA A 192 -9.25 -10.99 -15.35
C ALA A 192 -9.32 -10.65 -13.85
N ARG A 193 -9.77 -11.59 -12.99
CA ARG A 193 -9.70 -11.49 -11.54
C ARG A 193 -8.26 -11.34 -11.07
N GLY A 194 -7.36 -12.22 -11.50
CA GLY A 194 -5.95 -12.17 -11.11
C GLY A 194 -5.24 -10.89 -11.55
N GLU A 195 -5.60 -10.32 -12.70
CA GLU A 195 -5.05 -9.04 -13.16
C GLU A 195 -5.58 -7.83 -12.38
N SER A 196 -6.82 -7.87 -11.91
CA SER A 196 -7.43 -6.77 -11.15
C SER A 196 -6.89 -6.66 -9.71
N ASP A 197 -6.31 -7.74 -9.17
CA ASP A 197 -5.77 -7.83 -7.80
C ASP A 197 -4.27 -7.49 -7.71
N ARG A 198 -3.68 -6.98 -8.78
CA ARG A 198 -2.27 -6.58 -8.80
C ARG A 198 -2.06 -5.19 -8.19
N LEU A 199 -1.06 -5.08 -7.32
CA LEU A 199 -0.59 -3.78 -6.84
C LEU A 199 0.14 -3.04 -7.97
N TYR A 200 -0.33 -1.86 -8.32
CA TYR A 200 0.31 -1.04 -9.35
C TYR A 200 1.56 -0.35 -8.80
N ARG A 201 2.65 -0.39 -9.56
CA ARG A 201 3.95 0.22 -9.19
C ARG A 201 3.97 1.74 -9.33
N PHE A 202 3.05 2.29 -10.11
CA PHE A 202 2.91 3.73 -10.34
C PHE A 202 1.52 4.19 -9.91
N SER A 203 1.44 5.44 -9.44
CA SER A 203 0.16 6.06 -9.10
C SER A 203 -0.74 6.15 -10.34
N VAL A 204 -1.99 5.75 -10.20
CA VAL A 204 -3.01 5.85 -11.25
C VAL A 204 -3.94 7.00 -10.88
N THR A 205 -3.94 8.07 -11.67
CA THR A 205 -4.76 9.26 -11.43
C THR A 205 -6.25 8.90 -11.35
N GLY A 206 -6.91 9.32 -10.28
CA GLY A 206 -8.33 9.07 -10.03
C GLY A 206 -8.66 7.65 -9.56
N LYS A 207 -7.66 6.79 -9.34
CA LYS A 207 -7.85 5.40 -8.86
C LYS A 207 -6.84 5.05 -7.75
N PRO A 208 -6.90 5.69 -6.56
CA PRO A 208 -5.94 5.48 -5.48
C PRO A 208 -5.96 4.03 -4.93
N ASP A 209 -7.10 3.35 -5.03
CA ASP A 209 -7.25 1.96 -4.57
C ASP A 209 -6.27 0.99 -5.24
N LEU A 210 -5.84 1.25 -6.49
CA LEU A 210 -4.89 0.41 -7.20
C LEU A 210 -3.48 0.43 -6.59
N ASN A 211 -3.20 1.38 -5.71
CA ASN A 211 -1.96 1.48 -4.94
C ASN A 211 -2.15 1.14 -3.45
N THR A 212 -3.35 0.69 -3.05
CA THR A 212 -3.68 0.34 -1.67
C THR A 212 -3.72 -1.18 -1.51
N MET A 213 -2.99 -1.69 -0.52
CA MET A 213 -3.09 -3.11 -0.14
C MET A 213 -4.30 -3.32 0.75
N HIS A 214 -5.15 -4.28 0.40
CA HIS A 214 -6.36 -4.66 1.15
C HIS A 214 -6.14 -5.90 2.03
N THR A 215 -4.93 -6.44 2.04
CA THR A 215 -4.50 -7.57 2.87
C THR A 215 -3.06 -7.38 3.31
N SER A 216 -2.61 -8.18 4.29
CA SER A 216 -1.21 -8.21 4.71
C SER A 216 -0.30 -8.69 3.58
N ILE A 217 0.91 -8.14 3.52
CA ILE A 217 1.97 -8.62 2.61
C ILE A 217 2.85 -9.60 3.38
N ASP A 218 2.88 -10.85 2.95
CA ASP A 218 3.89 -11.81 3.35
C ASP A 218 5.07 -11.73 2.38
N MET A 219 6.22 -11.30 2.87
CA MET A 219 7.44 -11.19 2.08
C MET A 219 8.15 -12.53 1.87
N GLY A 220 7.65 -13.62 2.48
CA GLY A 220 8.23 -14.97 2.32
C GLY A 220 9.71 -15.05 2.74
N GLY A 221 10.14 -14.27 3.72
CA GLY A 221 11.54 -14.17 4.16
C GLY A 221 12.44 -13.27 3.30
N ASN A 222 11.89 -12.57 2.31
CA ASN A 222 12.64 -11.63 1.48
C ASN A 222 12.73 -10.23 2.11
N ASN A 223 13.73 -9.46 1.66
CA ASN A 223 14.00 -8.12 2.18
C ASN A 223 13.18 -7.04 1.49
N LEU A 224 12.89 -5.96 2.21
CA LEU A 224 12.54 -4.65 1.67
C LEU A 224 13.82 -3.81 1.52
N ASN A 225 14.30 -3.67 0.29
CA ASN A 225 15.52 -2.91 0.00
C ASN A 225 15.19 -1.52 -0.53
N ASN A 226 16.04 -0.53 -0.22
CA ASN A 226 15.96 0.85 -0.72
C ASN A 226 14.60 1.52 -0.43
N THR A 227 14.03 1.22 0.72
CA THR A 227 12.86 1.96 1.20
C THR A 227 13.27 3.35 1.69
N GLY A 228 12.56 4.39 1.27
CA GLY A 228 12.77 5.73 1.78
C GLY A 228 12.28 5.84 3.24
N THR A 229 11.04 6.21 3.44
CA THR A 229 10.41 6.29 4.77
C THR A 229 9.43 5.14 4.96
N VAL A 230 9.46 4.50 6.13
CA VAL A 230 8.43 3.53 6.55
C VAL A 230 7.57 4.21 7.62
N ASN A 231 6.32 4.51 7.29
CA ASN A 231 5.31 5.02 8.22
C ASN A 231 4.44 3.86 8.68
N ALA A 232 4.60 3.42 9.92
CA ALA A 232 3.83 2.34 10.51
C ALA A 232 3.26 2.78 11.85
N VAL A 233 2.06 2.31 12.18
CA VAL A 233 1.44 2.56 13.50
C VAL A 233 2.15 1.74 14.57
N THR A 234 2.52 0.49 14.26
CA THR A 234 3.28 -0.40 15.15
C THR A 234 4.30 -1.18 14.32
N GLY A 235 5.44 -1.50 14.95
CA GLY A 235 6.45 -2.38 14.38
C GLY A 235 6.85 -3.44 15.39
N THR A 236 6.84 -4.72 14.99
CA THR A 236 7.33 -5.85 15.80
C THR A 236 8.53 -6.47 15.11
N PHE A 237 9.65 -6.54 15.81
CA PHE A 237 10.90 -7.12 15.30
C PHE A 237 11.28 -8.31 16.20
N SER A 238 11.39 -9.50 15.62
CA SER A 238 11.82 -10.71 16.33
C SER A 238 13.34 -10.82 16.49
N GLY A 239 14.10 -10.00 15.76
CA GLY A 239 15.55 -9.93 15.77
C GLY A 239 16.08 -8.55 16.12
N ASN A 240 17.36 -8.31 15.83
CA ASN A 240 18.04 -7.07 16.12
C ASN A 240 17.54 -5.93 15.21
N VAL A 241 17.40 -4.73 15.79
CA VAL A 241 17.24 -3.47 15.06
C VAL A 241 18.56 -2.74 15.05
N THR A 242 19.14 -2.53 13.87
CA THR A 242 20.37 -1.77 13.67
C THR A 242 20.04 -0.43 13.02
N ALA A 243 20.38 0.68 13.68
CA ALA A 243 20.27 2.01 13.12
C ALA A 243 21.68 2.57 12.89
N GLY A 244 21.99 2.96 11.65
CA GLY A 244 23.26 3.64 11.32
C GLY A 244 23.32 5.10 11.77
N GLY A 245 22.20 5.67 12.19
CA GLY A 245 22.06 7.02 12.72
C GLY A 245 21.35 7.04 14.07
N ASN A 246 20.65 8.12 14.35
CA ASN A 246 19.93 8.31 15.62
C ASN A 246 18.65 7.48 15.69
N MET A 247 18.35 6.91 16.85
CA MET A 247 17.03 6.42 17.23
C MET A 247 16.37 7.44 18.16
N THR A 248 15.19 7.90 17.79
CA THR A 248 14.40 8.83 18.61
C THR A 248 13.10 8.16 19.05
N ALA A 249 12.84 8.14 20.35
CA ALA A 249 11.56 7.70 20.92
C ALA A 249 10.94 8.88 21.69
N ASN A 250 9.70 9.25 21.36
CA ASN A 250 8.95 10.27 22.10
C ASN A 250 8.33 9.73 23.40
N GLY A 251 8.40 8.42 23.61
CA GLY A 251 7.89 7.74 24.79
C GLY A 251 8.97 6.95 25.51
N THR A 252 8.57 5.84 26.12
CA THR A 252 9.44 4.98 26.92
C THR A 252 10.22 4.00 26.04
N VAL A 253 11.53 3.85 26.30
CA VAL A 253 12.32 2.74 25.80
C VAL A 253 12.49 1.74 26.93
N THR A 254 11.95 0.53 26.77
CA THR A 254 12.05 -0.56 27.74
C THR A 254 12.97 -1.65 27.19
N GLY A 255 13.95 -2.07 27.98
CA GLY A 255 14.87 -3.16 27.63
C GLY A 255 15.43 -3.82 28.89
N GLN A 256 15.91 -5.06 28.79
CA GLN A 256 16.59 -5.73 29.90
C GLN A 256 17.94 -5.06 30.18
N ASN A 257 18.66 -4.65 29.15
CA ASN A 257 19.94 -3.96 29.25
C ASN A 257 19.97 -2.77 28.28
N VAL A 258 20.49 -1.64 28.76
CA VAL A 258 20.87 -0.50 27.94
C VAL A 258 22.36 -0.29 28.08
N ALA A 259 23.11 -0.55 27.00
CA ALA A 259 24.57 -0.36 26.98
C ALA A 259 24.90 0.84 26.08
N ALA A 260 25.62 1.82 26.63
CA ALA A 260 26.15 2.96 25.88
C ALA A 260 27.68 2.86 25.82
N GLY A 261 28.24 2.98 24.62
CA GLY A 261 29.71 2.94 24.43
C GLY A 261 30.42 4.19 24.95
N THR A 262 29.71 5.31 25.11
CA THR A 262 30.26 6.57 25.61
C THR A 262 29.42 7.17 26.73
N ASN A 263 28.29 7.80 26.44
CA ASN A 263 27.53 8.57 27.41
C ASN A 263 26.05 8.13 27.47
N VAL A 264 25.49 8.15 28.68
CA VAL A 264 24.06 8.20 28.93
C VAL A 264 23.75 9.57 29.52
N THR A 265 22.91 10.36 28.86
CA THR A 265 22.52 11.70 29.33
C THR A 265 21.03 11.69 29.67
N ALA A 266 20.72 12.08 30.90
CA ALA A 266 19.35 12.34 31.33
C ALA A 266 19.18 13.84 31.60
N GLY A 267 18.13 14.44 31.04
CA GLY A 267 17.81 15.86 31.26
C GLY A 267 17.25 16.14 32.66
N ASN A 268 16.82 15.11 33.37
CA ASN A 268 16.30 15.24 34.75
C ASN A 268 16.91 14.15 35.65
N THR A 269 16.22 13.06 35.92
CA THR A 269 16.59 12.07 36.92
C THR A 269 16.98 10.73 36.29
N ILE A 270 17.99 10.07 36.82
CA ILE A 270 18.26 8.65 36.62
C ILE A 270 17.80 7.92 37.90
N THR A 271 16.80 7.07 37.80
CA THR A 271 16.29 6.27 38.92
C THR A 271 16.72 4.81 38.74
N ALA A 272 17.32 4.25 39.77
CA ALA A 272 17.65 2.83 39.86
C ALA A 272 16.95 2.23 41.08
N ASN A 273 16.32 1.07 40.92
CA ASN A 273 15.69 0.34 42.06
C ASN A 273 16.74 -0.33 42.96
N ASN A 274 17.92 -0.53 42.45
CA ASN A 274 19.06 -1.09 43.17
C ASN A 274 20.25 -0.11 43.08
N ASP A 275 21.45 -0.64 43.06
CA ASP A 275 22.70 0.15 43.10
C ASP A 275 22.96 0.91 41.79
N ILE A 276 23.53 2.10 41.92
CA ILE A 276 24.26 2.77 40.85
C ILE A 276 25.77 2.57 41.16
N ARG A 277 26.46 1.83 40.28
CA ARG A 277 27.85 1.45 40.47
C ARG A 277 28.78 2.11 39.44
N SER A 278 29.87 2.71 39.89
CA SER A 278 31.01 3.09 39.07
C SER A 278 32.19 2.13 39.34
N ASN A 279 32.66 1.42 38.31
CA ASN A 279 33.75 0.45 38.48
C ASN A 279 35.13 1.12 38.51
N ASN A 280 35.40 2.06 37.57
CA ASN A 280 36.72 2.69 37.37
C ASN A 280 36.65 4.22 37.28
N GLY A 281 35.55 4.83 37.61
CA GLY A 281 35.35 6.28 37.54
C GLY A 281 34.86 6.87 38.84
N TRP A 282 34.58 8.16 38.81
CA TRP A 282 34.04 8.93 39.94
C TRP A 282 32.57 9.20 39.77
N PHE A 283 31.86 9.32 40.88
CA PHE A 283 30.57 10.05 40.90
C PHE A 283 30.91 11.54 41.01
N ILE A 284 30.77 12.28 39.92
CA ILE A 284 31.09 13.71 39.85
C ILE A 284 29.80 14.51 40.01
N THR A 285 29.78 15.37 41.04
CA THR A 285 28.74 16.35 41.27
C THR A 285 29.22 17.75 40.98
N ARG A 286 28.37 18.69 40.63
CA ARG A 286 28.70 20.07 40.30
C ARG A 286 27.74 21.03 41.02
N ASP A 287 28.05 22.32 40.97
CA ASP A 287 27.17 23.43 41.40
C ASP A 287 26.74 23.32 42.88
N GLY A 288 27.67 22.95 43.77
CA GLY A 288 27.39 22.85 45.19
C GLY A 288 26.49 21.69 45.58
N LYS A 289 26.34 20.70 44.67
CA LYS A 289 25.55 19.48 44.92
C LYS A 289 26.45 18.34 45.38
N GLY A 290 25.84 17.29 45.94
CA GLY A 290 26.56 16.14 46.41
C GLY A 290 25.65 14.91 46.49
N TRP A 291 25.92 14.07 47.49
CA TRP A 291 25.07 12.90 47.76
C TRP A 291 24.11 13.25 48.92
N VAL A 292 22.84 12.90 48.77
CA VAL A 292 21.78 13.14 49.78
C VAL A 292 20.97 11.87 49.96
N ASP A 293 20.74 11.44 51.18
CA ASP A 293 19.68 10.52 51.59
C ASP A 293 18.42 11.34 51.80
N GLU A 294 17.44 11.19 50.89
CA GLU A 294 16.18 11.95 50.94
C GLU A 294 15.32 11.59 52.15
N THR A 295 15.31 10.31 52.55
CA THR A 295 14.48 9.80 53.63
C THR A 295 14.86 10.39 54.99
N HIS A 296 16.18 10.45 55.27
CA HIS A 296 16.72 10.90 56.57
C HIS A 296 17.32 12.32 56.51
N GLY A 297 17.39 12.90 55.31
CA GLY A 297 17.84 14.27 55.13
C GLY A 297 19.31 14.49 55.47
N GLY A 298 20.17 13.45 55.30
CA GLY A 298 21.59 13.50 55.49
C GLY A 298 22.36 13.39 54.18
N GLY A 299 23.64 13.67 54.17
CA GLY A 299 24.49 13.57 52.97
C GLY A 299 25.73 14.42 53.02
N PHE A 300 26.48 14.46 51.91
CA PHE A 300 27.70 15.26 51.79
C PHE A 300 27.61 16.14 50.56
N TYR A 301 28.08 17.39 50.64
CA TYR A 301 28.15 18.34 49.54
C TYR A 301 29.32 19.33 49.74
N MET A 302 29.68 20.04 48.68
CA MET A 302 30.64 21.12 48.71
C MET A 302 30.00 22.38 48.12
N SER A 303 29.96 23.47 48.87
CA SER A 303 29.50 24.78 48.41
C SER A 303 30.62 25.78 48.16
N ASP A 304 31.87 25.38 48.44
CA ASP A 304 33.11 26.10 48.21
C ASP A 304 34.27 25.11 47.96
N ASN A 305 35.48 25.62 47.76
CA ASN A 305 36.63 24.81 47.39
C ASN A 305 37.31 24.10 48.59
N ASP A 306 36.93 24.45 49.83
CA ASP A 306 37.70 24.08 51.02
C ASP A 306 37.02 23.02 51.87
N TRP A 307 35.69 22.96 51.87
CA TRP A 307 34.95 22.17 52.85
C TRP A 307 34.00 21.14 52.22
N VAL A 308 34.13 19.90 52.66
CA VAL A 308 33.07 18.90 52.54
C VAL A 308 32.11 19.08 53.71
N ARG A 309 30.90 19.45 53.42
CA ARG A 309 29.84 19.73 54.42
C ARG A 309 28.83 18.58 54.51
N VAL A 310 28.30 18.42 55.72
CA VAL A 310 27.21 17.48 55.97
C VAL A 310 25.89 18.20 55.75
N VAL A 311 25.01 17.61 54.96
CA VAL A 311 23.68 18.15 54.70
C VAL A 311 22.89 18.22 56.01
N ASN A 312 22.23 19.38 56.24
CA ASN A 312 21.42 19.66 57.46
C ASN A 312 22.20 19.51 58.76
N ASN A 313 23.55 19.68 58.75
CA ASN A 313 24.41 19.55 59.92
C ASN A 313 24.19 18.24 60.72
N LYS A 314 23.92 17.14 60.05
CA LYS A 314 23.78 15.83 60.69
C LYS A 314 25.11 15.39 61.30
N ASN A 315 25.04 14.67 62.39
CA ASN A 315 26.21 14.09 63.07
C ASN A 315 26.88 13.02 62.19
N ILE A 316 28.22 12.90 62.27
CA ILE A 316 28.96 11.81 61.66
C ILE A 316 29.22 10.75 62.71
N TYR A 317 28.78 9.53 62.47
CA TYR A 317 29.03 8.37 63.33
C TYR A 317 29.92 7.36 62.57
N THR A 318 30.93 6.87 63.22
CA THR A 318 31.73 5.72 62.78
C THR A 318 32.14 4.90 64.00
N ALA A 319 32.08 3.58 63.87
CA ALA A 319 32.61 2.64 64.87
C ALA A 319 34.14 2.44 64.70
N GLY A 320 34.71 2.95 63.60
CA GLY A 320 36.14 2.92 63.33
C GLY A 320 36.83 4.23 63.68
N GLN A 321 38.10 4.34 63.29
CA GLN A 321 38.95 5.50 63.54
C GLN A 321 38.63 6.64 62.56
N VAL A 322 38.63 7.87 63.07
CA VAL A 322 38.72 9.10 62.23
C VAL A 322 40.14 9.59 62.27
N ARG A 323 40.80 9.64 61.12
CA ARG A 323 42.20 10.09 60.99
C ARG A 323 42.25 11.36 60.15
N GLY A 324 42.81 12.40 60.72
CA GLY A 324 43.06 13.69 60.07
C GLY A 324 44.47 14.20 60.38
N GLY A 325 45.08 15.10 59.57
CA GLY A 325 46.31 15.80 59.87
C GLY A 325 46.23 16.70 61.12
N SER A 326 44.99 17.24 61.30
CA SER A 326 44.60 17.94 62.55
C SER A 326 43.12 17.75 62.76
N VAL A 327 42.62 17.72 64.01
CA VAL A 327 41.22 17.70 64.39
C VAL A 327 40.96 18.96 65.20
N ARG A 328 40.04 19.81 64.75
CA ARG A 328 39.56 20.99 65.45
C ARG A 328 38.12 20.80 65.89
N ALA A 329 37.89 21.00 67.18
CA ALA A 329 36.51 21.10 67.71
C ALA A 329 36.25 22.57 68.05
N ASP A 330 35.20 23.17 67.50
CA ASP A 330 34.81 24.54 67.87
C ASP A 330 34.10 24.60 69.22
N GLY A 331 33.77 23.47 69.83
CA GLY A 331 33.21 23.31 71.13
C GLY A 331 34.04 22.31 71.95
N ARG A 332 33.35 21.49 72.75
CA ARG A 332 34.02 20.49 73.61
C ARG A 332 34.49 19.28 72.81
N LEU A 333 35.75 18.85 73.00
CA LEU A 333 36.25 17.53 72.67
C LEU A 333 35.98 16.58 73.86
N SER A 334 35.21 15.52 73.66
CA SER A 334 34.89 14.51 74.67
C SER A 334 35.34 13.13 74.17
N THR A 335 36.04 12.40 75.07
CA THR A 335 36.40 10.98 74.79
C THR A 335 35.65 10.08 75.79
N GLY A 336 35.21 8.91 75.33
CA GLY A 336 34.47 7.94 76.17
C GLY A 336 35.38 7.13 77.11
N GLU A 337 36.65 7.06 76.75
CA GLU A 337 37.66 6.34 77.53
C GLU A 337 38.80 7.28 77.94
N VAL A 338 39.93 7.19 77.25
CA VAL A 338 41.16 7.98 77.51
C VAL A 338 41.54 8.81 76.30
N LEU A 339 42.21 9.95 76.51
CA LEU A 339 42.88 10.67 75.49
C LEU A 339 44.37 10.20 75.48
N GLN A 340 44.75 9.52 74.41
CA GLN A 340 46.18 9.10 74.21
C GLN A 340 46.91 10.19 73.47
N LEU A 341 48.00 10.67 74.07
CA LEU A 341 48.93 11.62 73.46
C LEU A 341 50.21 10.87 73.10
N ASP A 342 50.50 10.72 71.80
CA ASP A 342 51.65 9.96 71.28
C ASP A 342 52.95 10.80 71.33
N GLY A 343 52.80 12.09 71.15
CA GLY A 343 53.95 13.00 71.18
C GLY A 343 54.58 13.17 72.60
N VAL A 344 55.88 13.03 72.71
CA VAL A 344 56.63 13.20 73.96
C VAL A 344 57.40 14.52 73.88
N ASN A 345 57.27 15.32 74.94
CA ASN A 345 58.00 16.62 75.15
C ASN A 345 58.72 16.62 76.42
N THR A 346 59.55 17.68 76.67
CA THR A 346 60.34 17.85 77.87
C THR A 346 59.74 18.96 78.73
N ALA A 347 59.54 18.71 80.00
CA ALA A 347 59.07 19.71 80.95
C ALA A 347 59.96 20.95 80.96
N GLY A 348 59.37 22.14 80.90
CA GLY A 348 60.08 23.39 80.82
C GLY A 348 60.54 23.82 79.45
N ALA A 349 60.32 23.01 78.39
CA ALA A 349 60.63 23.46 77.05
C ALA A 349 59.59 24.53 76.60
N THR A 350 60.00 25.39 75.63
CA THR A 350 59.10 26.41 75.08
C THR A 350 57.95 25.78 74.35
N CYS A 351 56.70 26.25 74.61
CA CYS A 351 55.49 25.79 73.95
C CYS A 351 55.01 26.88 72.98
N SER A 352 54.72 26.48 71.71
CA SER A 352 54.24 27.41 70.70
C SER A 352 53.26 26.65 69.77
N PRO A 353 52.00 27.09 69.58
CA PRO A 353 51.37 28.20 70.32
C PRO A 353 51.13 27.84 71.82
N ASN A 354 50.84 28.83 72.64
CA ASN A 354 50.47 28.60 74.04
C ASN A 354 49.22 27.79 74.18
N GLY A 355 49.12 26.95 75.22
CA GLY A 355 47.94 26.16 75.54
C GLY A 355 47.91 24.75 74.87
N LEU A 356 49.05 24.27 74.38
CA LEU A 356 49.25 22.87 73.99
C LEU A 356 49.30 21.97 75.22
N VAL A 357 48.78 20.78 75.12
CA VAL A 357 48.91 19.70 76.11
C VAL A 357 49.70 18.56 75.48
N SER A 358 50.70 18.08 76.15
CA SER A 358 51.54 16.96 75.76
C SER A 358 51.87 16.07 76.97
N ARG A 359 52.62 15.01 76.75
CA ARG A 359 53.18 14.18 77.84
C ARG A 359 54.72 14.15 77.81
N ASP A 360 55.28 13.88 78.99
CA ASP A 360 56.70 13.56 79.04
C ASP A 360 57.01 12.07 78.79
N ALA A 361 58.25 11.65 78.83
CA ALA A 361 58.71 10.27 78.64
C ALA A 361 58.21 9.33 79.76
N SER A 362 57.83 9.83 80.91
CA SER A 362 57.22 9.06 82.00
C SER A 362 55.70 8.93 81.90
N GLY A 363 55.09 9.67 80.95
CA GLY A 363 53.65 9.70 80.77
C GLY A 363 52.93 10.84 81.55
N ALA A 364 53.63 11.69 82.23
CA ALA A 364 53.08 12.83 82.93
C ALA A 364 52.62 13.91 81.93
N ILE A 365 51.44 14.51 82.14
CA ILE A 365 50.90 15.59 81.31
C ILE A 365 51.68 16.88 81.57
N LEU A 366 52.04 17.50 80.50
CA LEU A 366 52.80 18.77 80.48
C LEU A 366 51.85 19.87 79.99
#